data_e60089e8a566f33fcffee619d14dcf58
#
_entry.id   e60089e8a566f33fcffee619d14dcf58
#
_cell.length_a   1.000
_cell.length_b   1.000
_cell.length_c   1.000
_cell.angle_alpha   90.00
_cell.angle_beta   90.00
_cell.angle_gamma   90.00
#
_symmetry.space_group_name_H-M   'P 1'
#
loop_
_entity.id
_entity.type
_entity.pdbx_description
1 polymer ?
#
loop_
_entity_poly.entity_id
_entity_poly.type
_entity_poly.pdbx_seq_one_letter_code
_entity_poly.pdbx_strand_id
1 'polypeptide(L)'
;LCSLATFAGNHPAYAYPAIAGKPFVFLAKDMGHPLMPARQCVTNDADIPSRPFFVIITGANMAGKSTYLRTIGVNYVLACTGCPVCCSSLEIYPAKLVTSLRTSDSLTDNESYFFAELKRLKQIIDRLNKGEELFIILDEILKGTNSMDKQKGSFALIRQLMELKTNGIIATHDLLLGKLIEYFPKEIRNYCFEADITNDELTFSYKLREGIAQNMNACFLMKKMGLIIND
;
A
#
# COMPACT_ATOMS: atom_id res chain seq x y z
N LEU A 1 -23.49 16.23 2.62
CA LEU A 1 -24.30 15.57 1.59
C LEU A 1 -24.17 16.27 0.23
N CYS A 2 -24.34 17.60 0.14
CA CYS A 2 -24.23 18.35 -1.14
C CYS A 2 -22.89 18.11 -1.84
N SER A 3 -21.77 18.15 -1.13
CA SER A 3 -20.42 17.93 -1.69
C SER A 3 -20.26 16.51 -2.27
N LEU A 4 -20.83 15.49 -1.63
CA LEU A 4 -20.76 14.11 -2.10
C LEU A 4 -21.67 13.90 -3.32
N ALA A 5 -22.83 14.54 -3.35
CA ALA A 5 -23.72 14.54 -4.52
C ALA A 5 -23.07 15.24 -5.72
N THR A 6 -22.39 16.37 -5.49
CA THR A 6 -21.61 17.06 -6.53
C THR A 6 -20.45 16.19 -7.03
N PHE A 7 -19.76 15.51 -6.13
CA PHE A 7 -18.70 14.56 -6.49
C PHE A 7 -19.24 13.45 -7.40
N ALA A 8 -20.35 12.82 -7.02
CA ALA A 8 -20.99 11.78 -7.82
C ALA A 8 -21.42 12.30 -9.20
N GLY A 9 -22.04 13.49 -9.26
CA GLY A 9 -22.45 14.12 -10.51
C GLY A 9 -21.30 14.48 -11.44
N ASN A 10 -20.16 14.86 -10.88
CA ASN A 10 -18.96 15.20 -11.64
C ASN A 10 -18.19 13.98 -12.15
N HIS A 11 -18.47 12.79 -11.63
CA HIS A 11 -17.78 11.54 -11.98
C HIS A 11 -18.75 10.42 -12.40
N PRO A 12 -19.53 10.60 -13.47
CA PRO A 12 -20.57 9.64 -13.88
C PRO A 12 -20.01 8.27 -14.31
N ALA A 13 -18.72 8.20 -14.63
CA ALA A 13 -18.03 6.95 -14.98
C ALA A 13 -17.53 6.14 -13.77
N TYR A 14 -17.65 6.69 -12.54
CA TYR A 14 -17.25 5.97 -11.33
C TYR A 14 -18.29 4.93 -10.94
N ALA A 15 -17.81 3.76 -10.47
CA ALA A 15 -18.70 2.69 -10.05
C ALA A 15 -19.19 2.88 -8.61
N TYR A 16 -20.42 2.43 -8.33
CA TYR A 16 -20.87 2.26 -6.94
C TYR A 16 -20.37 0.92 -6.39
N PRO A 17 -19.82 0.89 -5.15
CA PRO A 17 -19.26 -0.32 -4.58
C PRO A 17 -20.35 -1.34 -4.23
N ALA A 18 -20.06 -2.62 -4.43
CA ALA A 18 -20.81 -3.72 -3.86
C ALA A 18 -20.29 -4.03 -2.45
N ILE A 19 -21.19 -4.23 -1.49
CA ILE A 19 -20.84 -4.62 -0.14
C ILE A 19 -20.85 -6.15 -0.03
N ALA A 20 -19.68 -6.73 0.27
CA ALA A 20 -19.53 -8.16 0.44
C ALA A 20 -20.11 -8.64 1.77
N GLY A 21 -20.78 -9.79 1.75
CA GLY A 21 -21.20 -10.48 2.97
C GLY A 21 -20.11 -11.33 3.62
N LYS A 22 -18.92 -11.44 2.99
CA LYS A 22 -17.81 -12.25 3.47
C LYS A 22 -16.69 -11.33 3.96
N PRO A 23 -16.10 -11.60 5.14
CA PRO A 23 -15.03 -10.79 5.70
C PRO A 23 -13.79 -10.75 4.79
N PHE A 24 -13.02 -9.68 4.93
CA PHE A 24 -11.74 -9.42 4.26
C PHE A 24 -11.77 -9.10 2.76
N VAL A 25 -12.88 -9.25 2.08
CA VAL A 25 -12.97 -8.99 0.62
C VAL A 25 -12.63 -7.54 0.30
N PHE A 26 -11.70 -7.35 -0.64
CA PHE A 26 -11.46 -6.10 -1.36
C PHE A 26 -11.03 -6.44 -2.78
N LEU A 27 -11.99 -6.40 -3.71
CA LEU A 27 -11.78 -6.73 -5.12
C LEU A 27 -12.08 -5.52 -5.97
N ALA A 28 -11.07 -4.95 -6.60
CA ALA A 28 -11.22 -3.76 -7.45
C ALA A 28 -10.63 -3.99 -8.84
N LYS A 29 -11.30 -3.45 -9.85
CA LYS A 29 -10.84 -3.42 -11.24
C LYS A 29 -10.63 -1.99 -11.71
N ASP A 30 -9.52 -1.76 -12.40
CA ASP A 30 -9.13 -0.47 -12.98
C ASP A 30 -9.20 0.69 -11.97
N MET A 31 -8.74 0.45 -10.74
CA MET A 31 -8.83 1.43 -9.68
C MET A 31 -7.80 2.54 -9.84
N GLY A 32 -8.28 3.79 -9.87
CA GLY A 32 -7.51 5.00 -9.95
C GLY A 32 -7.64 5.89 -8.72
N HIS A 33 -6.76 6.89 -8.60
CA HIS A 33 -6.81 7.87 -7.53
C HIS A 33 -7.80 8.99 -7.87
N PRO A 34 -8.89 9.18 -7.10
CA PRO A 34 -9.98 10.10 -7.47
C PRO A 34 -9.56 11.58 -7.54
N LEU A 35 -8.44 11.96 -6.94
CA LEU A 35 -7.90 13.33 -6.98
C LEU A 35 -6.84 13.54 -8.08
N MET A 36 -6.53 12.52 -8.89
CA MET A 36 -5.62 12.66 -10.02
C MET A 36 -6.39 12.99 -11.30
N PRO A 37 -5.85 13.88 -12.15
CA PRO A 37 -6.43 14.09 -13.47
C PRO A 37 -6.50 12.77 -14.26
N ALA A 38 -7.64 12.46 -14.86
CA ALA A 38 -7.87 11.17 -15.54
C ALA A 38 -6.79 10.82 -16.59
N ARG A 39 -6.27 11.82 -17.32
CA ARG A 39 -5.19 11.64 -18.33
C ARG A 39 -3.83 11.24 -17.73
N GLN A 40 -3.62 11.42 -16.42
CA GLN A 40 -2.37 11.12 -15.72
C GLN A 40 -2.54 9.92 -14.77
N CYS A 41 -3.78 9.48 -14.57
CA CYS A 41 -4.11 8.42 -13.63
C CYS A 41 -3.90 7.05 -14.28
N VAL A 42 -2.87 6.33 -13.84
CA VAL A 42 -2.68 4.94 -14.22
C VAL A 42 -3.45 4.07 -13.24
N THR A 43 -4.43 3.34 -13.76
CA THR A 43 -5.26 2.44 -12.96
C THR A 43 -4.59 1.11 -12.72
N ASN A 44 -4.90 0.47 -11.59
CA ASN A 44 -4.44 -0.86 -11.22
C ASN A 44 -5.56 -1.66 -10.56
N ASP A 45 -5.50 -2.98 -10.67
CA ASP A 45 -6.38 -3.88 -9.95
C ASP A 45 -5.92 -4.05 -8.50
N ALA A 46 -6.86 -4.46 -7.62
CA ALA A 46 -6.56 -4.96 -6.30
C ALA A 46 -7.38 -6.22 -6.03
N ASP A 47 -6.74 -7.26 -5.51
CA ASP A 47 -7.34 -8.56 -5.25
C ASP A 47 -6.96 -9.04 -3.84
N ILE A 48 -7.85 -8.79 -2.87
CA ILE A 48 -7.77 -9.33 -1.51
C ILE A 48 -8.98 -10.22 -1.28
N PRO A 49 -8.78 -11.55 -1.22
CA PRO A 49 -9.85 -12.52 -1.14
C PRO A 49 -10.50 -12.59 0.27
N SER A 50 -11.64 -13.29 0.37
CA SER A 50 -12.36 -13.55 1.61
C SER A 50 -11.63 -14.52 2.56
N ARG A 51 -10.44 -14.13 3.01
CA ARG A 51 -9.64 -14.83 4.02
C ARG A 51 -8.57 -13.89 4.55
N PRO A 52 -7.91 -14.18 5.68
CA PRO A 52 -6.71 -13.46 6.08
C PRO A 52 -5.69 -13.42 4.95
N PHE A 53 -5.29 -12.22 4.53
CA PHE A 53 -4.45 -12.05 3.34
C PHE A 53 -3.66 -10.76 3.40
N PHE A 54 -2.37 -10.84 3.12
CA PHE A 54 -1.49 -9.68 3.13
C PHE A 54 -0.77 -9.50 1.79
N VAL A 55 -0.86 -8.32 1.24
CA VAL A 55 -0.16 -7.93 0.02
C VAL A 55 1.12 -7.21 0.38
N ILE A 56 2.26 -7.69 -0.12
CA ILE A 56 3.56 -7.03 0.02
C ILE A 56 3.93 -6.42 -1.32
N ILE A 57 4.13 -5.10 -1.35
CA ILE A 57 4.45 -4.35 -2.56
C ILE A 57 5.88 -3.84 -2.46
N THR A 58 6.74 -4.33 -3.34
CA THR A 58 8.14 -3.91 -3.44
C THR A 58 8.37 -2.95 -4.60
N GLY A 59 9.50 -2.26 -4.62
CA GLY A 59 9.90 -1.39 -5.72
C GLY A 59 10.66 -0.16 -5.26
N ALA A 60 11.27 0.54 -6.20
CA ALA A 60 12.02 1.76 -5.95
C ALA A 60 11.15 2.90 -5.42
N ASN A 61 11.80 3.90 -4.83
CA ASN A 61 11.15 5.18 -4.57
C ASN A 61 10.69 5.79 -5.90
N MET A 62 9.60 6.56 -5.90
CA MET A 62 8.96 7.17 -7.08
C MET A 62 8.25 6.19 -8.02
N ALA A 63 8.34 4.86 -7.83
CA ALA A 63 7.70 3.88 -8.72
C ALA A 63 6.16 3.81 -8.60
N GLY A 64 5.54 4.53 -7.64
CA GLY A 64 4.09 4.61 -7.49
C GLY A 64 3.50 3.88 -6.28
N LYS A 65 4.32 3.18 -5.46
CA LYS A 65 3.86 2.43 -4.28
C LYS A 65 2.93 3.21 -3.35
N SER A 66 3.40 4.35 -2.84
CA SER A 66 2.62 5.19 -1.92
C SER A 66 1.36 5.76 -2.55
N THR A 67 1.40 6.07 -3.85
CA THR A 67 0.21 6.51 -4.59
C THR A 67 -0.83 5.40 -4.66
N TYR A 68 -0.42 4.18 -4.96
CA TYR A 68 -1.31 3.03 -4.98
C TYR A 68 -1.95 2.75 -3.61
N LEU A 69 -1.18 2.79 -2.53
CA LEU A 69 -1.72 2.64 -1.17
C LEU A 69 -2.77 3.72 -0.84
N ARG A 70 -2.50 4.98 -1.20
CA ARG A 70 -3.45 6.08 -1.03
C ARG A 70 -4.69 5.88 -1.90
N THR A 71 -4.51 5.39 -3.12
CA THR A 71 -5.62 5.06 -4.03
C THR A 71 -6.58 4.06 -3.39
N ILE A 72 -6.05 2.96 -2.83
CA ILE A 72 -6.84 1.97 -2.09
C ILE A 72 -7.54 2.62 -0.89
N GLY A 73 -6.79 3.34 -0.06
CA GLY A 73 -7.34 3.93 1.17
C GLY A 73 -8.47 4.93 0.91
N VAL A 74 -8.32 5.81 -0.08
CA VAL A 74 -9.34 6.81 -0.42
C VAL A 74 -10.59 6.15 -1.02
N ASN A 75 -10.44 5.21 -1.96
CA ASN A 75 -11.58 4.48 -2.52
C ASN A 75 -12.29 3.62 -1.47
N TYR A 76 -11.53 3.04 -0.52
CA TYR A 76 -12.11 2.31 0.60
C TYR A 76 -13.01 3.21 1.47
N VAL A 77 -12.54 4.41 1.82
CA VAL A 77 -13.33 5.38 2.60
C VAL A 77 -14.56 5.83 1.82
N LEU A 78 -14.42 6.14 0.53
CA LEU A 78 -15.56 6.50 -0.33
C LEU A 78 -16.61 5.37 -0.38
N ALA A 79 -16.15 4.13 -0.56
CA ALA A 79 -17.02 2.96 -0.57
C ALA A 79 -17.78 2.78 0.75
N CYS A 80 -17.10 2.90 1.90
CA CYS A 80 -17.73 2.79 3.22
C CYS A 80 -18.73 3.92 3.51
N THR A 81 -18.66 5.05 2.80
CA THR A 81 -19.62 6.15 2.89
C THR A 81 -20.76 6.08 1.85
N GLY A 82 -20.76 5.04 1.02
CA GLY A 82 -21.77 4.85 -0.04
C GLY A 82 -21.56 5.76 -1.25
N CYS A 83 -20.37 6.33 -1.41
CA CYS A 83 -20.03 7.17 -2.56
C CYS A 83 -19.55 6.34 -3.76
N PRO A 84 -19.65 6.86 -4.97
CA PRO A 84 -19.00 6.25 -6.13
C PRO A 84 -17.48 6.27 -5.96
N VAL A 85 -16.81 5.26 -6.50
CA VAL A 85 -15.38 5.00 -6.38
C VAL A 85 -14.70 5.03 -7.74
N CYS A 86 -13.47 5.50 -7.78
CA CYS A 86 -12.70 5.65 -9.03
C CYS A 86 -12.19 4.29 -9.51
N CYS A 87 -13.08 3.47 -10.03
CA CYS A 87 -12.77 2.15 -10.61
C CYS A 87 -13.91 1.69 -11.54
N SER A 88 -13.68 0.63 -12.31
CA SER A 88 -14.72 0.00 -13.12
C SER A 88 -15.64 -0.92 -12.29
N SER A 89 -15.12 -1.52 -11.22
CA SER A 89 -15.90 -2.29 -10.24
C SER A 89 -15.15 -2.37 -8.90
N LEU A 90 -15.92 -2.40 -7.79
CA LEU A 90 -15.39 -2.62 -6.46
C LEU A 90 -16.36 -3.46 -5.63
N GLU A 91 -15.84 -4.51 -5.01
CA GLU A 91 -16.51 -5.26 -3.95
C GLU A 91 -15.68 -5.18 -2.68
N ILE A 92 -16.28 -4.74 -1.56
CA ILE A 92 -15.60 -4.59 -0.28
C ILE A 92 -16.39 -5.20 0.87
N TYR A 93 -15.66 -5.68 1.89
CA TYR A 93 -16.16 -5.89 3.24
C TYR A 93 -15.78 -4.68 4.11
N PRO A 94 -16.74 -3.98 4.73
CA PRO A 94 -16.46 -2.77 5.50
C PRO A 94 -15.88 -3.10 6.88
N ALA A 95 -14.55 -3.27 6.94
CA ALA A 95 -13.77 -3.36 8.18
C ALA A 95 -13.31 -1.97 8.64
N LYS A 96 -12.68 -1.88 9.82
CA LYS A 96 -12.09 -0.62 10.27
C LYS A 96 -10.76 -0.39 9.57
N LEU A 97 -10.65 0.67 8.77
CA LEU A 97 -9.41 1.05 8.11
C LEU A 97 -8.40 1.61 9.11
N VAL A 98 -7.19 1.08 9.07
CA VAL A 98 -6.04 1.61 9.82
C VAL A 98 -4.87 1.83 8.87
N THR A 99 -4.30 3.02 8.89
CA THR A 99 -3.20 3.37 7.99
C THR A 99 -1.98 3.85 8.75
N SER A 100 -0.80 3.47 8.29
CA SER A 100 0.47 4.10 8.63
C SER A 100 1.14 4.51 7.32
N LEU A 101 0.67 5.62 6.77
CA LEU A 101 1.21 6.25 5.57
C LEU A 101 2.20 7.35 5.99
N ARG A 102 3.13 7.70 5.10
CA ARG A 102 4.08 8.80 5.35
C ARG A 102 3.33 10.06 5.74
N THR A 103 3.60 10.56 6.94
CA THR A 103 3.26 11.93 7.35
C THR A 103 4.52 12.78 7.21
N SER A 104 4.36 14.04 6.82
CA SER A 104 5.43 15.04 6.89
C SER A 104 5.90 15.18 8.34
N ASP A 105 7.20 15.39 8.53
CA ASP A 105 7.80 15.63 9.84
C ASP A 105 7.05 16.73 10.59
N SER A 106 6.47 16.39 11.72
CA SER A 106 5.99 17.36 12.69
C SER A 106 7.17 17.68 13.63
N LEU A 107 7.72 18.88 13.47
CA LEU A 107 8.82 19.40 14.31
C LEU A 107 8.37 19.73 15.74
N THR A 108 7.11 19.46 16.10
CA THR A 108 6.48 19.92 17.35
C THR A 108 6.45 18.90 18.47
N ASP A 109 6.73 17.61 18.19
CA ASP A 109 6.70 16.59 19.23
C ASP A 109 8.12 16.16 19.63
N ASN A 110 8.43 16.27 20.93
CA ASN A 110 9.68 15.82 21.55
C ASN A 110 9.90 14.29 21.51
N GLU A 111 8.99 13.53 20.88
CA GLU A 111 9.15 12.09 20.69
C GLU A 111 9.91 11.82 19.39
N SER A 112 10.86 10.87 19.44
CA SER A 112 11.50 10.41 18.20
C SER A 112 10.43 9.81 17.27
N TYR A 113 10.50 10.13 15.98
CA TYR A 113 9.63 9.59 14.93
C TYR A 113 9.47 8.06 15.02
N PHE A 114 10.56 7.35 15.31
CA PHE A 114 10.58 5.90 15.49
C PHE A 114 9.70 5.44 16.65
N PHE A 115 9.74 6.12 17.78
CA PHE A 115 8.95 5.74 18.96
C PHE A 115 7.44 5.99 18.74
N ALA A 116 7.09 7.07 18.07
CA ALA A 116 5.71 7.35 17.67
C ALA A 116 5.17 6.27 16.71
N GLU A 117 6.01 5.82 15.77
CA GLU A 117 5.68 4.72 14.86
C GLU A 117 5.46 3.40 15.63
N LEU A 118 6.34 3.06 16.56
CA LEU A 118 6.18 1.86 17.41
C LEU A 118 4.88 1.88 18.23
N LYS A 119 4.52 3.03 18.81
CA LYS A 119 3.24 3.20 19.51
C LYS A 119 2.05 2.91 18.60
N ARG A 120 2.08 3.41 17.37
CA ARG A 120 1.03 3.18 16.36
C ARG A 120 0.93 1.70 15.99
N LEU A 121 2.05 1.05 15.72
CA LEU A 121 2.08 -0.39 15.43
C LEU A 121 1.58 -1.22 16.62
N LYS A 122 1.96 -0.84 17.85
CA LYS A 122 1.43 -1.48 19.05
C LYS A 122 -0.09 -1.33 19.16
N GLN A 123 -0.64 -0.15 18.89
CA GLN A 123 -2.09 0.07 18.89
C GLN A 123 -2.82 -0.84 17.89
N ILE A 124 -2.23 -1.09 16.71
CA ILE A 124 -2.80 -2.03 15.73
C ILE A 124 -2.87 -3.45 16.34
N ILE A 125 -1.77 -3.93 16.92
CA ILE A 125 -1.72 -5.24 17.56
C ILE A 125 -2.72 -5.34 18.72
N ASP A 126 -2.79 -4.33 19.58
CA ASP A 126 -3.71 -4.30 20.72
C ASP A 126 -5.18 -4.35 20.28
N ARG A 127 -5.53 -3.69 19.16
CA ARG A 127 -6.88 -3.72 18.56
C ARG A 127 -7.21 -5.10 17.98
N LEU A 128 -6.26 -5.71 17.27
CA LEU A 128 -6.42 -7.08 16.73
C LEU A 128 -6.61 -8.10 17.87
N ASN A 129 -5.83 -7.99 18.94
CA ASN A 129 -5.97 -8.86 20.12
C ASN A 129 -7.33 -8.71 20.83
N LYS A 130 -8.02 -7.57 20.66
CA LYS A 130 -9.39 -7.35 21.11
C LYS A 130 -10.44 -7.91 20.16
N GLY A 131 -10.03 -8.54 19.08
CA GLY A 131 -10.93 -9.12 18.06
C GLY A 131 -11.53 -8.08 17.09
N GLU A 132 -10.93 -6.89 16.96
CA GLU A 132 -11.38 -5.93 15.95
C GLU A 132 -10.99 -6.40 14.55
N GLU A 133 -11.92 -6.29 13.62
CA GLU A 133 -11.66 -6.52 12.20
C GLU A 133 -11.04 -5.27 11.59
N LEU A 134 -9.77 -5.38 11.19
CA LEU A 134 -8.99 -4.27 10.64
C LEU A 134 -8.61 -4.55 9.19
N PHE A 135 -8.71 -3.51 8.35
CA PHE A 135 -8.00 -3.44 7.07
C PHE A 135 -6.79 -2.52 7.23
N ILE A 136 -5.58 -3.04 7.03
CA ILE A 136 -4.33 -2.38 7.40
C ILE A 136 -3.59 -1.93 6.15
N ILE A 137 -3.20 -0.65 6.07
CA ILE A 137 -2.37 -0.11 4.99
C ILE A 137 -1.11 0.52 5.60
N LEU A 138 0.06 -0.03 5.25
CA LEU A 138 1.35 0.38 5.77
C LEU A 138 2.27 0.87 4.62
N ASP A 139 2.93 2.00 4.82
CA ASP A 139 3.91 2.54 3.87
C ASP A 139 5.27 2.67 4.54
N GLU A 140 6.14 1.70 4.30
CA GLU A 140 7.49 1.60 4.87
C GLU A 140 7.54 1.76 6.40
N ILE A 141 7.48 0.66 7.11
CA ILE A 141 7.55 0.63 8.57
C ILE A 141 8.98 0.65 9.11
N LEU A 142 9.14 1.06 10.38
CA LEU A 142 10.38 1.05 11.16
C LEU A 142 11.52 1.88 10.52
N LYS A 143 11.22 3.11 10.13
CA LYS A 143 12.15 3.98 9.41
C LYS A 143 13.26 4.58 10.27
N GLY A 144 13.08 4.70 11.53
CA GLY A 144 14.00 5.41 12.44
C GLY A 144 15.12 4.54 13.04
N THR A 145 15.38 3.32 12.53
CA THR A 145 16.40 2.42 13.06
C THR A 145 17.37 1.95 11.98
N ASN A 146 18.43 1.23 12.37
CA ASN A 146 19.38 0.65 11.44
C ASN A 146 18.74 -0.42 10.55
N SER A 147 19.37 -0.72 9.41
CA SER A 147 18.82 -1.61 8.38
C SER A 147 18.55 -3.04 8.88
N MET A 148 19.42 -3.58 9.74
CA MET A 148 19.26 -4.94 10.27
C MET A 148 18.07 -5.05 11.22
N ASP A 149 17.91 -4.09 12.13
CA ASP A 149 16.79 -4.08 13.08
C ASP A 149 15.48 -3.79 12.35
N LYS A 150 15.50 -2.91 11.34
CA LYS A 150 14.36 -2.67 10.46
C LYS A 150 13.91 -3.95 9.76
N GLN A 151 14.81 -4.70 9.15
CA GLN A 151 14.48 -5.95 8.47
C GLN A 151 13.89 -6.99 9.42
N LYS A 152 14.58 -7.27 10.54
CA LYS A 152 14.11 -8.24 11.53
C LYS A 152 12.78 -7.84 12.14
N GLY A 153 12.64 -6.56 12.51
CA GLY A 153 11.41 -6.03 13.09
C GLY A 153 10.23 -6.06 12.12
N SER A 154 10.43 -5.66 10.87
CA SER A 154 9.39 -5.70 9.84
C SER A 154 8.93 -7.13 9.56
N PHE A 155 9.87 -8.07 9.43
CA PHE A 155 9.57 -9.48 9.23
C PHE A 155 8.76 -10.04 10.40
N ALA A 156 9.20 -9.81 11.64
CA ALA A 156 8.51 -10.27 12.84
C ALA A 156 7.10 -9.67 12.97
N LEU A 157 6.94 -8.38 12.66
CA LEU A 157 5.65 -7.70 12.71
C LEU A 157 4.66 -8.28 11.70
N ILE A 158 5.05 -8.42 10.43
CA ILE A 158 4.14 -8.97 9.42
C ILE A 158 3.77 -10.43 9.74
N ARG A 159 4.74 -11.21 10.21
CA ARG A 159 4.46 -12.57 10.70
C ARG A 159 3.40 -12.56 11.82
N GLN A 160 3.54 -11.69 12.81
CA GLN A 160 2.58 -11.54 13.90
C GLN A 160 1.19 -11.12 13.38
N LEU A 161 1.13 -10.19 12.42
CA LEU A 161 -0.14 -9.80 11.78
C LEU A 161 -0.81 -10.98 11.09
N MET A 162 -0.04 -11.85 10.43
CA MET A 162 -0.58 -13.05 9.79
C MET A 162 -1.10 -14.07 10.82
N GLU A 163 -0.38 -14.26 11.93
CA GLU A 163 -0.82 -15.12 13.05
C GLU A 163 -2.12 -14.60 13.69
N LEU A 164 -2.33 -13.28 13.72
CA LEU A 164 -3.55 -12.61 14.16
C LEU A 164 -4.68 -12.62 13.10
N LYS A 165 -4.49 -13.30 11.97
CA LYS A 165 -5.48 -13.49 10.91
C LYS A 165 -6.08 -12.18 10.39
N THR A 166 -5.25 -11.19 10.17
CA THR A 166 -5.66 -9.90 9.62
C THR A 166 -5.47 -9.85 8.10
N ASN A 167 -6.00 -8.79 7.48
CA ASN A 167 -5.71 -8.48 6.10
C ASN A 167 -5.18 -7.06 5.95
N GLY A 168 -4.38 -6.86 4.91
CA GLY A 168 -3.78 -5.57 4.66
C GLY A 168 -2.80 -5.55 3.51
N ILE A 169 -2.17 -4.39 3.36
CA ILE A 169 -1.18 -4.12 2.32
C ILE A 169 -0.02 -3.36 2.95
N ILE A 170 1.19 -3.76 2.61
CA ILE A 170 2.41 -3.01 2.94
C ILE A 170 3.21 -2.69 1.69
N ALA A 171 3.63 -1.44 1.55
CA ALA A 171 4.66 -1.05 0.59
C ALA A 171 6.02 -0.96 1.31
N THR A 172 7.05 -1.48 0.68
CA THR A 172 8.41 -1.48 1.20
C THR A 172 9.46 -1.46 0.09
N HIS A 173 10.65 -0.98 0.41
CA HIS A 173 11.82 -1.16 -0.42
C HIS A 173 12.69 -2.35 0.06
N ASP A 174 12.34 -2.98 1.18
CA ASP A 174 13.02 -4.18 1.68
C ASP A 174 12.52 -5.43 0.93
N LEU A 175 13.36 -5.92 0.02
CA LEU A 175 13.04 -7.09 -0.81
C LEU A 175 12.97 -8.39 0.02
N LEU A 176 13.63 -8.44 1.18
CA LEU A 176 13.62 -9.62 2.04
C LEU A 176 12.25 -9.85 2.67
N LEU A 177 11.44 -8.81 2.83
CA LEU A 177 10.07 -8.96 3.33
C LEU A 177 9.22 -9.82 2.40
N GLY A 178 9.50 -9.81 1.10
CA GLY A 178 8.85 -10.67 0.12
C GLY A 178 9.05 -12.17 0.34
N LYS A 179 10.11 -12.57 1.07
CA LYS A 179 10.35 -13.99 1.43
C LYS A 179 9.33 -14.54 2.42
N LEU A 180 8.51 -13.71 3.06
CA LEU A 180 7.43 -14.18 3.91
C LEU A 180 6.42 -15.07 3.18
N ILE A 181 6.32 -14.99 1.86
CA ILE A 181 5.49 -15.89 1.04
C ILE A 181 5.90 -17.37 1.22
N GLU A 182 7.16 -17.65 1.53
CA GLU A 182 7.66 -19.01 1.78
C GLU A 182 7.05 -19.61 3.06
N TYR A 183 6.71 -18.77 4.03
CA TYR A 183 6.10 -19.16 5.29
C TYR A 183 4.57 -19.14 5.26
N PHE A 184 3.98 -18.27 4.42
CA PHE A 184 2.54 -18.05 4.30
C PHE A 184 2.11 -18.05 2.82
N PRO A 185 2.29 -19.17 2.08
CA PRO A 185 2.11 -19.19 0.62
C PRO A 185 0.66 -19.00 0.17
N LYS A 186 -0.31 -19.20 1.05
CA LYS A 186 -1.73 -18.99 0.74
C LYS A 186 -2.24 -17.64 1.20
N GLU A 187 -1.59 -17.03 2.17
CA GLU A 187 -2.01 -15.80 2.85
C GLU A 187 -1.23 -14.56 2.39
N ILE A 188 -0.05 -14.74 1.78
CA ILE A 188 0.77 -13.62 1.29
C ILE A 188 0.87 -13.69 -0.23
N ARG A 189 0.77 -12.51 -0.87
CA ARG A 189 1.10 -12.33 -2.27
C ARG A 189 2.02 -11.13 -2.45
N ASN A 190 3.02 -11.32 -3.29
CA ASN A 190 3.98 -10.27 -3.63
C ASN A 190 3.59 -9.59 -4.94
N TYR A 191 3.65 -8.26 -4.93
CA TYR A 191 3.60 -7.43 -6.12
C TYR A 191 4.76 -6.45 -6.13
N CYS A 192 5.00 -5.87 -7.28
CA CYS A 192 6.02 -4.84 -7.42
C CYS A 192 5.62 -3.74 -8.38
N PHE A 193 6.22 -2.56 -8.16
CA PHE A 193 6.31 -1.50 -9.14
C PHE A 193 7.76 -1.41 -9.61
N GLU A 194 7.98 -1.62 -10.89
CA GLU A 194 9.31 -1.56 -11.49
C GLU A 194 9.46 -0.32 -12.35
N ALA A 195 10.71 0.13 -12.45
CA ALA A 195 11.11 1.09 -13.44
C ALA A 195 11.76 0.34 -14.61
N ASP A 196 11.42 0.75 -15.81
CA ASP A 196 12.00 0.25 -17.04
C ASP A 196 13.12 1.20 -17.49
N ILE A 197 14.26 0.67 -17.94
CA ILE A 197 15.36 1.45 -18.54
C ILE A 197 15.26 1.27 -20.04
N THR A 198 14.90 2.34 -20.74
CA THR A 198 14.78 2.36 -22.19
C THR A 198 15.59 3.53 -22.74
N ASN A 199 16.49 3.26 -23.70
CA ASN A 199 17.37 4.26 -24.30
C ASN A 199 18.15 5.12 -23.27
N ASP A 200 18.68 4.46 -22.25
CA ASP A 200 19.39 5.11 -21.14
C ASP A 200 18.52 6.10 -20.33
N GLU A 201 17.20 5.98 -20.41
CA GLU A 201 16.23 6.73 -19.60
C GLU A 201 15.46 5.81 -18.67
N LEU A 202 15.27 6.28 -17.41
CA LEU A 202 14.46 5.61 -16.43
C LEU A 202 12.99 6.04 -16.61
N THR A 203 12.14 5.10 -16.91
CA THR A 203 10.70 5.32 -17.10
C THR A 203 9.91 4.49 -16.09
N PHE A 204 8.74 4.98 -15.71
CA PHE A 204 7.85 4.30 -14.77
C PHE A 204 6.50 4.04 -15.45
N SER A 205 6.13 2.78 -15.60
CA SER A 205 4.81 2.41 -16.13
C SER A 205 3.68 2.66 -15.12
N TYR A 206 4.01 2.75 -13.82
CA TYR A 206 3.06 2.82 -12.69
C TYR A 206 2.04 1.66 -12.69
N LYS A 207 2.37 0.55 -13.35
CA LYS A 207 1.57 -0.67 -13.36
C LYS A 207 2.08 -1.68 -12.34
N LEU A 208 1.14 -2.20 -11.55
CA LEU A 208 1.40 -3.26 -10.59
C LEU A 208 1.70 -4.55 -11.33
N ARG A 209 2.80 -5.22 -10.98
CA ARG A 209 3.22 -6.51 -11.53
C ARG A 209 3.29 -7.53 -10.41
N GLU A 210 3.02 -8.80 -10.70
CA GLU A 210 3.18 -9.88 -9.72
C GLU A 210 4.67 -10.18 -9.51
N GLY A 211 5.06 -10.45 -8.26
CA GLY A 211 6.42 -10.77 -7.87
C GLY A 211 7.11 -9.73 -7.01
N ILE A 212 8.44 -9.87 -6.86
CA ILE A 212 9.31 -8.98 -6.09
C ILE A 212 10.14 -8.15 -7.06
N ALA A 213 10.27 -6.85 -6.81
CA ALA A 213 11.08 -5.96 -7.65
C ALA A 213 12.54 -6.45 -7.75
N GLN A 214 13.06 -6.49 -8.96
CA GLN A 214 14.42 -6.94 -9.22
C GLN A 214 15.42 -5.78 -9.21
N ASN A 215 15.00 -4.58 -9.61
CA ASN A 215 15.86 -3.41 -9.78
C ASN A 215 15.45 -2.25 -8.87
N MET A 216 16.39 -1.79 -8.05
CA MET A 216 16.18 -0.61 -7.18
C MET A 216 16.61 0.72 -7.86
N ASN A 217 17.27 0.66 -9.00
CA ASN A 217 17.62 1.75 -9.93
C ASN A 217 18.32 2.99 -9.33
N ALA A 218 18.65 3.01 -8.03
CA ALA A 218 19.32 4.13 -7.39
C ALA A 218 20.72 4.37 -7.98
N CYS A 219 21.49 3.30 -8.16
CA CYS A 219 22.85 3.40 -8.74
C CYS A 219 22.81 3.92 -10.18
N PHE A 220 21.81 3.50 -10.98
CA PHE A 220 21.62 4.00 -12.34
C PHE A 220 21.39 5.52 -12.35
N LEU A 221 20.48 6.02 -11.49
CA LEU A 221 20.23 7.45 -11.36
C LEU A 221 21.47 8.22 -10.89
N MET A 222 22.22 7.69 -9.94
CA MET A 222 23.47 8.31 -9.45
C MET A 222 24.52 8.40 -10.55
N LYS A 223 24.67 7.35 -11.39
CA LYS A 223 25.55 7.37 -12.56
C LYS A 223 25.08 8.43 -13.57
N LYS A 224 23.82 8.45 -13.90
CA LYS A 224 23.25 9.42 -14.85
C LYS A 224 23.42 10.88 -14.39
N MET A 225 23.34 11.12 -13.09
CA MET A 225 23.56 12.44 -12.49
C MET A 225 25.04 12.80 -12.29
N GLY A 226 25.97 11.91 -12.67
CA GLY A 226 27.40 12.13 -12.49
C GLY A 226 27.87 12.11 -11.03
N LEU A 227 27.08 11.51 -10.12
CA LEU A 227 27.40 11.40 -8.69
C LEU A 227 28.32 10.23 -8.38
N ILE A 228 28.41 9.24 -9.26
CA ILE A 228 29.35 8.13 -9.19
C ILE A 228 30.05 7.97 -10.54
N ILE A 229 31.37 7.76 -10.47
CA ILE A 229 32.22 7.50 -11.64
C ILE A 229 32.18 5.99 -11.89
N ASN A 230 32.15 5.57 -13.15
CA ASN A 230 32.29 4.14 -13.49
C ASN A 230 33.70 3.68 -13.11
N ASP A 231 33.78 2.62 -12.33
CA ASP A 231 35.01 1.81 -12.23
C ASP A 231 35.16 0.94 -13.47
#